data_05798362adce4851d3a6f9dca64ee4bc
#
_entry.id   05798362adce4851d3a6f9dca64ee4bc
#
_cell.length_a   1.000
_cell.length_b   1.000
_cell.length_c   1.000
_cell.angle_alpha   90.00
_cell.angle_beta   90.00
_cell.angle_gamma   90.00
#
_symmetry.space_group_name_H-M   'P 1'
#
loop_
_entity.id
_entity.type
_entity.pdbx_description
1 polymer ?
#
loop_
_entity_poly.entity_id
_entity_poly.type
_entity_poly.pdbx_seq_one_letter_code
_entity_poly.pdbx_strand_id
1 'polypeptide(L)'
;AQHVCSMLERERNPDREVPARSLASHLGNARAALEWSLSNGGDHRLAVRLATAAVPLFMELSLLRECMRWAEGAMAFLELSDRGTRREMDLRAALGVAAMFTRGNGSEVREALSSALAVAEEVDEPHEQLRLLGALNILLTRTAEWREGLLVGQRSESVAARLGDDPAARSLADWMIGTCRHLLGDQAGAEARCRSALEPTPISRSTAMLHFGFDHRVRALIVLARAYWLLGRVDDALRVAEQAIRDAAEIGQPTTVAISLVWTSSVYVWCGDFERADDVVERLIVHAEKHALGPYIPLALGLRGELSVKRGNFAGVEVLRKAGETLRAGHHDLLQTVFATAIAEGLARAGRFDDALRTIDDALASTKRNDGASFDLPEMLRLKGRVLLTMPSPDQALGERCLRQALDHAREQSALGWELRAATGLADLYARRADKTAARAILEPVYTRYAQGLGTADVLAAKDLLSTL
;
A
#
# COMPACT_ATOMS: atom_id res chain seq x y z
N ALA A 1 -17.77 -15.40 32.55
CA ALA A 1 -17.71 -15.38 31.09
C ALA A 1 -18.98 -14.76 30.47
N GLN A 2 -20.21 -15.21 30.83
CA GLN A 2 -21.47 -14.66 30.29
C GLN A 2 -21.63 -13.15 30.46
N HIS A 3 -21.31 -12.61 31.65
CA HIS A 3 -21.33 -11.16 31.90
C HIS A 3 -20.37 -10.39 30.98
N VAL A 4 -19.17 -10.88 30.78
CA VAL A 4 -18.17 -10.29 29.88
C VAL A 4 -18.67 -10.33 28.43
N CYS A 5 -19.25 -11.44 27.98
CA CYS A 5 -19.84 -11.58 26.66
C CYS A 5 -20.94 -10.53 26.43
N SER A 6 -21.93 -10.45 27.34
CA SER A 6 -23.03 -9.49 27.23
C SER A 6 -22.59 -8.03 27.32
N MET A 7 -21.48 -7.74 27.98
CA MET A 7 -20.86 -6.42 28.02
C MET A 7 -20.24 -6.07 26.67
N LEU A 8 -19.42 -6.93 26.08
CA LEU A 8 -18.80 -6.73 24.78
C LEU A 8 -19.84 -6.67 23.65
N GLU A 9 -20.91 -7.50 23.71
CA GLU A 9 -22.03 -7.43 22.76
C GLU A 9 -22.76 -6.07 22.81
N ARG A 10 -22.91 -5.46 23.99
CA ARG A 10 -23.50 -4.13 24.16
C ARG A 10 -22.62 -3.00 23.66
N GLU A 11 -21.30 -3.12 23.84
CA GLU A 11 -20.33 -2.13 23.36
C GLU A 11 -20.14 -2.17 21.84
N ARG A 12 -20.59 -3.25 21.19
CA ARG A 12 -20.60 -3.41 19.73
C ARG A 12 -21.73 -2.63 19.04
N ASN A 13 -22.65 -2.02 19.78
CA ASN A 13 -23.73 -1.24 19.19
C ASN A 13 -23.18 0.02 18.51
N PRO A 14 -23.36 0.19 17.17
CA PRO A 14 -22.83 1.32 16.42
C PRO A 14 -23.31 2.70 16.88
N ASP A 15 -24.45 2.76 17.59
CA ASP A 15 -25.00 4.01 18.12
C ASP A 15 -24.30 4.51 19.39
N ARG A 16 -23.28 3.79 19.88
CA ARG A 16 -22.55 4.15 21.09
C ARG A 16 -21.09 4.48 20.76
N GLU A 17 -20.73 5.74 20.90
CA GLU A 17 -19.31 6.14 20.95
C GLU A 17 -18.66 5.60 22.24
N VAL A 18 -17.91 4.49 22.12
CA VAL A 18 -17.10 3.97 23.22
C VAL A 18 -15.65 4.37 22.95
N PRO A 19 -15.02 5.19 23.83
CA PRO A 19 -13.62 5.54 23.65
C PRO A 19 -12.73 4.28 23.71
N ALA A 20 -11.70 4.18 22.84
CA ALA A 20 -10.73 3.07 22.78
C ALA A 20 -10.12 2.71 24.15
N ARG A 21 -9.92 3.72 25.01
CA ARG A 21 -9.42 3.53 26.40
C ARG A 21 -10.39 2.75 27.27
N SER A 22 -11.70 2.80 27.02
CA SER A 22 -12.71 2.03 27.74
C SER A 22 -12.60 0.54 27.42
N LEU A 23 -12.42 0.21 26.13
CA LEU A 23 -12.26 -1.17 25.68
C LEU A 23 -11.02 -1.86 26.26
N ALA A 24 -9.91 -1.15 26.40
CA ALA A 24 -8.68 -1.69 26.97
C ALA A 24 -8.86 -2.20 28.42
N SER A 25 -9.75 -1.60 29.20
CA SER A 25 -10.03 -2.00 30.58
C SER A 25 -10.65 -3.41 30.68
N HIS A 26 -11.28 -3.89 29.59
CA HIS A 26 -11.94 -5.20 29.55
C HIS A 26 -11.06 -6.33 29.05
N LEU A 27 -9.85 -6.02 28.57
CA LEU A 27 -8.95 -6.99 27.95
C LEU A 27 -8.63 -8.19 28.85
N GLY A 28 -8.29 -7.94 30.11
CA GLY A 28 -7.98 -9.01 31.08
C GLY A 28 -9.16 -9.95 31.31
N ASN A 29 -10.35 -9.37 31.46
CA ASN A 29 -11.58 -10.14 31.63
C ASN A 29 -11.96 -10.93 30.37
N ALA A 30 -11.78 -10.34 29.18
CA ALA A 30 -12.03 -11.01 27.91
C ALA A 30 -11.10 -12.22 27.73
N ARG A 31 -9.79 -12.07 28.01
CA ARG A 31 -8.81 -13.16 27.95
C ARG A 31 -9.19 -14.32 28.90
N ALA A 32 -9.43 -14.02 30.18
CA ALA A 32 -9.79 -15.03 31.16
C ALA A 32 -11.10 -15.76 30.80
N ALA A 33 -12.08 -15.02 30.30
CA ALA A 33 -13.35 -15.60 29.86
C ALA A 33 -13.21 -16.50 28.64
N LEU A 34 -12.37 -16.10 27.64
CA LEU A 34 -12.06 -16.90 26.45
C LEU A 34 -11.27 -18.17 26.83
N GLU A 35 -10.26 -18.05 27.68
CA GLU A 35 -9.49 -19.22 28.16
C GLU A 35 -10.37 -20.25 28.84
N TRP A 36 -11.24 -19.79 29.75
CA TRP A 36 -12.17 -20.68 30.43
C TRP A 36 -13.17 -21.32 29.45
N SER A 37 -13.80 -20.53 28.57
CA SER A 37 -14.86 -21.04 27.69
C SER A 37 -14.35 -22.01 26.62
N LEU A 38 -13.07 -21.89 26.20
CA LEU A 38 -12.41 -22.82 25.26
C LEU A 38 -11.71 -24.00 25.95
N SER A 39 -11.66 -24.06 27.29
CA SER A 39 -11.08 -25.19 28.02
C SER A 39 -11.94 -26.45 27.93
N ASN A 40 -11.35 -27.63 28.25
CA ASN A 40 -12.04 -28.93 28.17
C ASN A 40 -13.31 -29.06 29.03
N GLY A 41 -13.57 -28.16 29.96
CA GLY A 41 -14.80 -28.12 30.79
C GLY A 41 -15.60 -26.83 30.56
N GLY A 42 -15.26 -26.07 29.55
CA GLY A 42 -15.88 -24.78 29.26
C GLY A 42 -17.19 -24.89 28.45
N ASP A 43 -17.82 -23.74 28.28
CA ASP A 43 -19.02 -23.60 27.45
C ASP A 43 -18.59 -23.15 26.04
N HIS A 44 -18.48 -24.09 25.09
CA HIS A 44 -18.02 -23.82 23.73
C HIS A 44 -19.00 -22.96 22.93
N ARG A 45 -20.31 -23.00 23.20
CA ARG A 45 -21.27 -22.07 22.61
C ARG A 45 -21.03 -20.62 23.08
N LEU A 46 -20.74 -20.47 24.36
CA LEU A 46 -20.36 -19.17 24.90
C LEU A 46 -19.00 -18.74 24.34
N ALA A 47 -18.05 -19.65 24.12
CA ALA A 47 -16.76 -19.35 23.51
C ALA A 47 -16.90 -18.72 22.11
N VAL A 48 -17.76 -19.28 21.25
CA VAL A 48 -18.04 -18.73 19.91
C VAL A 48 -18.63 -17.31 20.01
N ARG A 49 -19.64 -17.10 20.87
CA ARG A 49 -20.23 -15.79 21.07
C ARG A 49 -19.22 -14.77 21.63
N LEU A 50 -18.46 -15.18 22.61
CA LEU A 50 -17.47 -14.31 23.27
C LEU A 50 -16.32 -13.93 22.35
N ALA A 51 -15.79 -14.90 21.57
CA ALA A 51 -14.77 -14.63 20.58
C ALA A 51 -15.25 -13.64 19.53
N THR A 52 -16.46 -13.84 18.99
CA THR A 52 -17.11 -12.91 18.04
C THR A 52 -17.27 -11.52 18.64
N ALA A 53 -17.75 -11.41 19.90
CA ALA A 53 -17.95 -10.12 20.58
C ALA A 53 -16.62 -9.40 20.89
N ALA A 54 -15.54 -10.17 21.07
CA ALA A 54 -14.22 -9.63 21.41
C ALA A 54 -13.38 -9.23 20.18
N VAL A 55 -13.76 -9.62 18.95
CA VAL A 55 -13.02 -9.24 17.72
C VAL A 55 -12.74 -7.74 17.65
N PRO A 56 -13.72 -6.82 17.82
CA PRO A 56 -13.46 -5.38 17.75
C PRO A 56 -12.41 -4.93 18.78
N LEU A 57 -12.47 -5.43 20.01
CA LEU A 57 -11.51 -5.12 21.07
C LEU A 57 -10.08 -5.48 20.67
N PHE A 58 -9.85 -6.69 20.16
CA PHE A 58 -8.52 -7.12 19.75
C PHE A 58 -8.02 -6.38 18.52
N MET A 59 -8.89 -6.10 17.55
CA MET A 59 -8.55 -5.33 16.34
C MET A 59 -8.17 -3.89 16.68
N GLU A 60 -8.92 -3.22 17.53
CA GLU A 60 -8.67 -1.84 17.94
C GLU A 60 -7.35 -1.71 18.70
N LEU A 61 -7.08 -2.64 19.60
CA LEU A 61 -5.82 -2.71 20.34
C LEU A 61 -4.66 -3.26 19.51
N SER A 62 -4.89 -3.60 18.22
CA SER A 62 -3.92 -4.22 17.32
C SER A 62 -3.31 -5.52 17.87
N LEU A 63 -4.04 -6.25 18.72
CA LEU A 63 -3.67 -7.55 19.26
C LEU A 63 -3.99 -8.67 18.25
N LEU A 64 -3.48 -8.53 17.04
CA LEU A 64 -3.87 -9.34 15.89
C LEU A 64 -3.55 -10.84 16.09
N ARG A 65 -2.41 -11.18 16.69
CA ARG A 65 -2.06 -12.58 16.99
C ARG A 65 -3.02 -13.23 17.99
N GLU A 66 -3.46 -12.47 18.98
CA GLU A 66 -4.45 -12.95 19.94
C GLU A 66 -5.82 -13.07 19.28
N CYS A 67 -6.22 -12.07 18.49
CA CYS A 67 -7.47 -12.12 17.72
C CYS A 67 -7.55 -13.39 16.89
N MET A 68 -6.49 -13.70 16.14
CA MET A 68 -6.39 -14.89 15.31
C MET A 68 -6.50 -16.18 16.15
N ARG A 69 -5.73 -16.30 17.26
CA ARG A 69 -5.79 -17.47 18.15
C ARG A 69 -7.19 -17.74 18.69
N TRP A 70 -7.88 -16.69 19.15
CA TRP A 70 -9.22 -16.84 19.69
C TRP A 70 -10.26 -17.14 18.62
N ALA A 71 -10.13 -16.53 17.45
CA ALA A 71 -11.00 -16.81 16.32
C ALA A 71 -10.81 -18.25 15.79
N GLU A 72 -9.56 -18.72 15.64
CA GLU A 72 -9.24 -20.13 15.28
C GLU A 72 -9.85 -21.11 16.29
N GLY A 73 -9.67 -20.84 17.60
CA GLY A 73 -10.23 -21.67 18.65
C GLY A 73 -11.77 -21.73 18.61
N ALA A 74 -12.42 -20.59 18.38
CA ALA A 74 -13.88 -20.52 18.31
C ALA A 74 -14.43 -21.17 17.03
N MET A 75 -13.75 -21.02 15.90
CA MET A 75 -14.15 -21.66 14.62
C MET A 75 -14.23 -23.18 14.71
N ALA A 76 -13.39 -23.83 15.53
CA ALA A 76 -13.42 -25.27 15.73
C ALA A 76 -14.70 -25.77 16.42
N PHE A 77 -15.45 -24.89 17.08
CA PHE A 77 -16.69 -25.18 17.80
C PHE A 77 -17.95 -24.57 17.16
N LEU A 78 -17.85 -24.05 15.92
CA LEU A 78 -19.01 -23.56 15.19
C LEU A 78 -19.99 -24.70 14.91
N GLU A 79 -21.21 -24.55 15.42
CA GLU A 79 -22.31 -25.45 15.15
C GLU A 79 -22.96 -25.18 13.77
N LEU A 80 -23.76 -26.12 13.29
CA LEU A 80 -24.50 -25.94 12.03
C LEU A 80 -25.43 -24.72 12.06
N SER A 81 -25.96 -24.40 13.24
CA SER A 81 -26.82 -23.21 13.47
C SER A 81 -26.08 -21.88 13.39
N ASP A 82 -24.75 -21.88 13.50
CA ASP A 82 -23.91 -20.68 13.39
C ASP A 82 -23.42 -20.44 11.97
N ARG A 83 -23.54 -21.44 11.08
CA ARG A 83 -23.12 -21.33 9.67
C ARG A 83 -24.08 -20.43 8.89
N GLY A 84 -23.52 -19.64 7.97
CA GLY A 84 -24.25 -18.63 7.22
C GLY A 84 -24.75 -17.46 8.09
N THR A 85 -24.23 -17.31 9.31
CA THR A 85 -24.61 -16.24 10.23
C THR A 85 -23.53 -15.18 10.39
N ARG A 86 -23.91 -14.02 10.95
CA ARG A 86 -22.98 -12.96 11.31
C ARG A 86 -21.81 -13.45 12.19
N ARG A 87 -22.00 -14.47 13.02
CA ARG A 87 -20.92 -15.01 13.86
C ARG A 87 -19.82 -15.66 13.03
N GLU A 88 -20.19 -16.51 12.08
CA GLU A 88 -19.22 -17.10 11.16
C GLU A 88 -18.53 -16.02 10.33
N MET A 89 -19.27 -15.08 9.79
CA MET A 89 -18.73 -13.94 9.03
C MET A 89 -17.66 -13.18 9.83
N ASP A 90 -17.97 -12.80 11.07
CA ASP A 90 -17.05 -12.01 11.90
C ASP A 90 -15.78 -12.79 12.26
N LEU A 91 -15.89 -14.08 12.58
CA LEU A 91 -14.72 -14.91 12.89
C LEU A 91 -13.85 -15.12 11.66
N ARG A 92 -14.43 -15.39 10.47
CA ARG A 92 -13.68 -15.50 9.22
C ARG A 92 -13.01 -14.20 8.83
N ALA A 93 -13.71 -13.08 8.95
CA ALA A 93 -13.16 -11.75 8.72
C ALA A 93 -11.98 -11.47 9.65
N ALA A 94 -12.12 -11.78 10.94
CA ALA A 94 -11.07 -11.64 11.94
C ALA A 94 -9.83 -12.47 11.59
N LEU A 95 -10.03 -13.72 11.19
CA LEU A 95 -8.94 -14.61 10.76
C LEU A 95 -8.23 -14.04 9.54
N GLY A 96 -8.96 -13.68 8.49
CA GLY A 96 -8.39 -13.15 7.26
C GLY A 96 -7.58 -11.89 7.50
N VAL A 97 -8.15 -10.91 8.20
CA VAL A 97 -7.47 -9.63 8.49
C VAL A 97 -6.26 -9.84 9.42
N ALA A 98 -6.40 -10.60 10.49
CA ALA A 98 -5.29 -10.83 11.42
C ALA A 98 -4.14 -11.61 10.76
N ALA A 99 -4.42 -12.62 9.95
CA ALA A 99 -3.41 -13.38 9.21
C ALA A 99 -2.68 -12.48 8.19
N MET A 100 -3.41 -11.66 7.44
CA MET A 100 -2.86 -10.72 6.46
C MET A 100 -1.80 -9.77 7.06
N PHE A 101 -1.98 -9.34 8.30
CA PHE A 101 -1.06 -8.41 8.96
C PHE A 101 0.04 -9.10 9.79
N THR A 102 -0.07 -10.41 10.04
CA THR A 102 0.87 -11.14 10.91
C THR A 102 1.63 -12.26 10.22
N ARG A 103 0.99 -13.00 9.31
CA ARG A 103 1.58 -14.17 8.61
C ARG A 103 1.90 -13.89 7.14
N GLY A 104 1.10 -13.07 6.45
CA GLY A 104 1.22 -12.78 5.04
C GLY A 104 -0.11 -12.87 4.29
N ASN A 105 -0.05 -12.95 2.97
CA ASN A 105 -1.22 -12.84 2.09
C ASN A 105 -1.49 -14.16 1.33
N GLY A 106 -1.39 -15.29 2.03
CA GLY A 106 -1.63 -16.62 1.45
C GLY A 106 -3.07 -16.85 0.99
N SER A 107 -3.32 -18.00 0.35
CA SER A 107 -4.64 -18.39 -0.15
C SER A 107 -5.68 -18.50 0.95
N GLU A 108 -5.26 -18.88 2.16
CA GLU A 108 -6.12 -18.96 3.34
C GLU A 108 -6.71 -17.61 3.75
N VAL A 109 -5.97 -16.51 3.53
CA VAL A 109 -6.47 -15.14 3.78
C VAL A 109 -7.57 -14.79 2.77
N ARG A 110 -7.33 -15.08 1.49
CA ARG A 110 -8.32 -14.86 0.43
C ARG A 110 -9.60 -15.68 0.68
N GLU A 111 -9.45 -16.95 1.02
CA GLU A 111 -10.58 -17.84 1.31
C GLU A 111 -11.39 -17.34 2.50
N ALA A 112 -10.74 -16.97 3.60
CA ALA A 112 -11.40 -16.47 4.79
C ALA A 112 -12.20 -15.18 4.50
N LEU A 113 -11.59 -14.21 3.81
CA LEU A 113 -12.24 -12.94 3.47
C LEU A 113 -13.37 -13.13 2.44
N SER A 114 -13.17 -13.97 1.40
CA SER A 114 -14.19 -14.23 0.39
C SER A 114 -15.38 -14.99 0.96
N SER A 115 -15.14 -15.98 1.85
CA SER A 115 -16.21 -16.70 2.53
C SER A 115 -17.00 -15.77 3.47
N ALA A 116 -16.32 -14.86 4.18
CA ALA A 116 -16.99 -13.88 5.01
C ALA A 116 -17.86 -12.94 4.17
N LEU A 117 -17.35 -12.50 2.99
CA LEU A 117 -18.10 -11.65 2.07
C LEU A 117 -19.35 -12.36 1.53
N ALA A 118 -19.24 -13.62 1.16
CA ALA A 118 -20.40 -14.40 0.71
C ALA A 118 -21.52 -14.44 1.77
N VAL A 119 -21.16 -14.66 3.04
CA VAL A 119 -22.15 -14.61 4.13
C VAL A 119 -22.75 -13.18 4.27
N ALA A 120 -21.93 -12.12 4.19
CA ALA A 120 -22.42 -10.73 4.26
C ALA A 120 -23.39 -10.39 3.11
N GLU A 121 -23.27 -11.06 1.97
CA GLU A 121 -24.18 -10.92 0.84
C GLU A 121 -25.47 -11.70 1.04
N GLU A 122 -25.37 -12.93 1.56
CA GLU A 122 -26.54 -13.77 1.85
C GLU A 122 -27.45 -13.15 2.93
N VAL A 123 -26.86 -12.51 3.95
CA VAL A 123 -27.62 -11.84 5.03
C VAL A 123 -27.96 -10.38 4.71
N ASP A 124 -27.61 -9.91 3.53
CA ASP A 124 -27.86 -8.55 3.02
C ASP A 124 -27.41 -7.41 3.96
N GLU A 125 -26.15 -7.49 4.44
CA GLU A 125 -25.53 -6.52 5.34
C GLU A 125 -24.54 -5.58 4.59
N PRO A 126 -24.98 -4.47 3.97
CA PRO A 126 -24.16 -3.65 3.09
C PRO A 126 -22.91 -3.05 3.77
N HIS A 127 -22.98 -2.66 5.04
CA HIS A 127 -21.82 -2.14 5.78
C HIS A 127 -20.73 -3.20 5.94
N GLU A 128 -21.13 -4.45 6.23
CA GLU A 128 -20.19 -5.56 6.35
C GLU A 128 -19.60 -5.93 4.98
N GLN A 129 -20.42 -5.88 3.91
CA GLN A 129 -19.94 -6.05 2.54
C GLN A 129 -18.84 -5.02 2.22
N LEU A 130 -19.05 -3.73 2.51
CA LEU A 130 -18.04 -2.69 2.31
C LEU A 130 -16.77 -2.95 3.10
N ARG A 131 -16.89 -3.34 4.37
CA ARG A 131 -15.77 -3.67 5.23
C ARG A 131 -14.91 -4.81 4.63
N LEU A 132 -15.55 -5.86 4.18
CA LEU A 132 -14.87 -7.04 3.61
C LEU A 132 -14.29 -6.76 2.23
N LEU A 133 -14.98 -5.98 1.39
CA LEU A 133 -14.44 -5.49 0.12
C LEU A 133 -13.17 -4.64 0.35
N GLY A 134 -13.16 -3.81 1.40
CA GLY A 134 -11.95 -3.06 1.78
C GLY A 134 -10.79 -3.96 2.18
N ALA A 135 -11.04 -5.00 2.97
CA ALA A 135 -10.01 -5.98 3.34
C ALA A 135 -9.50 -6.76 2.12
N LEU A 136 -10.38 -7.18 1.22
CA LEU A 136 -10.02 -7.83 -0.05
C LEU A 136 -9.23 -6.89 -0.96
N ASN A 137 -9.60 -5.62 -1.07
CA ASN A 137 -8.85 -4.63 -1.83
C ASN A 137 -7.40 -4.48 -1.31
N ILE A 138 -7.21 -4.48 0.01
CA ILE A 138 -5.87 -4.46 0.62
C ILE A 138 -5.09 -5.73 0.27
N LEU A 139 -5.71 -6.90 0.36
CA LEU A 139 -5.08 -8.15 -0.03
C LEU A 139 -4.60 -8.10 -1.49
N LEU A 140 -5.50 -7.74 -2.41
CA LEU A 140 -5.23 -7.66 -3.84
C LEU A 140 -4.15 -6.62 -4.20
N THR A 141 -4.12 -5.50 -3.49
CA THR A 141 -3.04 -4.52 -3.66
C THR A 141 -1.70 -5.08 -3.20
N ARG A 142 -1.67 -5.86 -2.11
CA ARG A 142 -0.45 -6.48 -1.58
C ARG A 142 0.06 -7.64 -2.46
N THR A 143 -0.84 -8.40 -3.07
CA THR A 143 -0.49 -9.51 -4.00
C THR A 143 -0.25 -9.03 -5.43
N ALA A 144 -0.23 -7.71 -5.65
CA ALA A 144 -0.07 -7.07 -6.96
C ALA A 144 -1.12 -7.51 -8.00
N GLU A 145 -2.36 -7.74 -7.57
CA GLU A 145 -3.52 -8.05 -8.42
C GLU A 145 -4.43 -6.80 -8.54
N TRP A 146 -3.86 -5.74 -9.06
CA TRP A 146 -4.46 -4.39 -8.98
C TRP A 146 -5.70 -4.22 -9.86
N ARG A 147 -5.81 -4.96 -10.97
CA ARG A 147 -7.02 -4.96 -11.80
C ARG A 147 -8.21 -5.59 -11.07
N GLU A 148 -7.99 -6.72 -10.42
CA GLU A 148 -9.01 -7.34 -9.58
C GLU A 148 -9.37 -6.43 -8.40
N GLY A 149 -8.37 -5.80 -7.79
CA GLY A 149 -8.57 -4.77 -6.76
C GLY A 149 -9.42 -3.59 -7.24
N LEU A 150 -9.26 -3.16 -8.49
CA LEU A 150 -10.11 -2.12 -9.09
C LEU A 150 -11.57 -2.58 -9.25
N LEU A 151 -11.79 -3.82 -9.68
CA LEU A 151 -13.15 -4.40 -9.77
C LEU A 151 -13.80 -4.50 -8.38
N VAL A 152 -13.05 -4.88 -7.36
CA VAL A 152 -13.52 -4.87 -5.96
C VAL A 152 -13.88 -3.45 -5.52
N GLY A 153 -13.07 -2.45 -5.87
CA GLY A 153 -13.37 -1.03 -5.62
C GLY A 153 -14.66 -0.56 -6.30
N GLN A 154 -14.87 -0.92 -7.57
CA GLN A 154 -16.10 -0.62 -8.31
C GLN A 154 -17.34 -1.32 -7.70
N ARG A 155 -17.16 -2.56 -7.23
CA ARG A 155 -18.21 -3.27 -6.51
C ARG A 155 -18.55 -2.56 -5.20
N SER A 156 -17.56 -2.05 -4.47
CA SER A 156 -17.79 -1.28 -3.24
C SER A 156 -18.56 0.02 -3.51
N GLU A 157 -18.31 0.69 -4.65
CA GLU A 157 -19.09 1.86 -5.08
C GLU A 157 -20.58 1.49 -5.30
N SER A 158 -20.86 0.34 -5.90
CA SER A 158 -22.23 -0.15 -6.09
C SER A 158 -22.91 -0.49 -4.76
N VAL A 159 -22.19 -1.05 -3.78
CA VAL A 159 -22.71 -1.31 -2.44
C VAL A 159 -22.95 -0.01 -1.68
N ALA A 160 -22.03 0.95 -1.77
CA ALA A 160 -22.16 2.26 -1.15
C ALA A 160 -23.42 3.03 -1.67
N ALA A 161 -23.71 2.91 -2.97
CA ALA A 161 -24.90 3.52 -3.56
C ALA A 161 -26.22 2.97 -2.97
N ARG A 162 -26.24 1.73 -2.46
CA ARG A 162 -27.40 1.15 -1.76
C ARG A 162 -27.62 1.73 -0.38
N LEU A 163 -26.62 2.35 0.22
CA LEU A 163 -26.69 3.03 1.52
C LEU A 163 -27.14 4.49 1.40
N GLY A 164 -27.56 4.91 0.21
CA GLY A 164 -28.02 6.27 -0.05
C GLY A 164 -26.88 7.29 0.00
N ASP A 165 -27.12 8.41 0.69
CA ASP A 165 -26.14 9.49 0.82
C ASP A 165 -25.17 9.29 2.02
N ASP A 166 -24.71 8.05 2.26
CA ASP A 166 -23.68 7.81 3.27
C ASP A 166 -22.30 8.25 2.74
N PRO A 167 -21.76 9.39 3.22
CA PRO A 167 -20.47 9.90 2.75
C PRO A 167 -19.30 9.04 3.19
N ALA A 168 -19.44 8.26 4.28
CA ALA A 168 -18.41 7.34 4.73
C ALA A 168 -18.25 6.15 3.78
N ALA A 169 -19.37 5.58 3.36
CA ALA A 169 -19.40 4.49 2.40
C ALA A 169 -18.78 4.92 1.05
N ARG A 170 -19.10 6.14 0.57
CA ARG A 170 -18.52 6.71 -0.64
C ARG A 170 -16.99 6.95 -0.50
N SER A 171 -16.57 7.57 0.60
CA SER A 171 -15.15 7.82 0.89
C SER A 171 -14.33 6.53 0.86
N LEU A 172 -14.88 5.45 1.40
CA LEU A 172 -14.25 4.14 1.40
C LEU A 172 -14.10 3.56 -0.02
N ALA A 173 -15.16 3.61 -0.83
CA ALA A 173 -15.12 3.14 -2.21
C ALA A 173 -14.13 3.98 -3.05
N ASP A 174 -14.14 5.30 -2.88
CA ASP A 174 -13.25 6.21 -3.59
C ASP A 174 -11.77 5.96 -3.26
N TRP A 175 -11.46 5.70 -1.97
CA TRP A 175 -10.09 5.30 -1.60
C TRP A 175 -9.67 4.01 -2.30
N MET A 176 -10.50 2.96 -2.32
CA MET A 176 -10.16 1.68 -2.95
C MET A 176 -9.88 1.86 -4.45
N ILE A 177 -10.77 2.57 -5.15
CA ILE A 177 -10.64 2.87 -6.59
C ILE A 177 -9.40 3.73 -6.83
N GLY A 178 -9.19 4.79 -6.06
CA GLY A 178 -8.05 5.68 -6.17
C GLY A 178 -6.72 4.96 -6.00
N THR A 179 -6.62 4.06 -5.02
CA THR A 179 -5.44 3.23 -4.80
C THR A 179 -5.11 2.36 -6.00
N CYS A 180 -6.10 1.63 -6.52
CA CYS A 180 -5.87 0.74 -7.66
C CYS A 180 -5.56 1.51 -8.96
N ARG A 181 -6.21 2.67 -9.19
CA ARG A 181 -5.87 3.55 -10.32
C ARG A 181 -4.44 4.04 -10.25
N HIS A 182 -3.97 4.49 -9.07
CA HIS A 182 -2.57 4.87 -8.88
C HIS A 182 -1.61 3.73 -9.25
N LEU A 183 -1.83 2.54 -8.71
CA LEU A 183 -0.97 1.38 -8.96
C LEU A 183 -0.98 0.93 -10.42
N LEU A 184 -2.10 1.08 -11.12
CA LEU A 184 -2.25 0.81 -12.55
C LEU A 184 -1.71 1.94 -13.46
N GLY A 185 -1.29 3.08 -12.91
CA GLY A 185 -0.71 4.19 -13.65
C GLY A 185 -1.68 5.33 -13.99
N ASP A 186 -2.97 5.25 -13.67
CA ASP A 186 -3.92 6.36 -13.86
C ASP A 186 -3.80 7.38 -12.72
N GLN A 187 -2.82 8.31 -12.82
CA GLN A 187 -2.53 9.25 -11.75
C GLN A 187 -3.60 10.35 -11.60
N ALA A 188 -4.16 10.81 -12.70
CA ALA A 188 -5.22 11.81 -12.69
C ALA A 188 -6.52 11.25 -12.09
N GLY A 189 -6.89 10.03 -12.46
CA GLY A 189 -8.03 9.34 -11.87
C GLY A 189 -7.81 8.99 -10.41
N ALA A 190 -6.59 8.67 -10.00
CA ALA A 190 -6.23 8.43 -8.60
C ALA A 190 -6.36 9.72 -7.76
N GLU A 191 -5.84 10.86 -8.27
CA GLU A 191 -6.00 12.16 -7.62
C GLU A 191 -7.48 12.48 -7.39
N ALA A 192 -8.30 12.39 -8.43
CA ALA A 192 -9.72 12.72 -8.35
C ALA A 192 -10.44 11.89 -7.28
N ARG A 193 -10.23 10.57 -7.28
CA ARG A 193 -10.87 9.67 -6.32
C ARG A 193 -10.33 9.85 -4.88
N CYS A 194 -9.03 10.00 -4.69
CA CYS A 194 -8.48 10.22 -3.36
C CYS A 194 -8.89 11.59 -2.78
N ARG A 195 -9.06 12.63 -3.59
CA ARG A 195 -9.59 13.91 -3.13
C ARG A 195 -11.04 13.79 -2.69
N SER A 196 -11.89 13.10 -3.46
CA SER A 196 -13.27 12.81 -3.08
C SER A 196 -13.32 12.01 -1.76
N ALA A 197 -12.44 11.02 -1.58
CA ALA A 197 -12.34 10.26 -0.33
C ALA A 197 -11.96 11.12 0.90
N LEU A 198 -11.36 12.29 0.70
CA LEU A 198 -10.90 13.20 1.74
C LEU A 198 -11.87 14.37 2.00
N GLU A 199 -12.96 14.47 1.24
CA GLU A 199 -13.98 15.50 1.49
C GLU A 199 -14.48 15.43 2.94
N PRO A 200 -14.72 16.59 3.56
CA PRO A 200 -15.21 16.64 4.95
C PRO A 200 -16.52 15.86 5.09
N THR A 201 -16.50 14.84 5.91
CA THR A 201 -17.67 14.04 6.21
C THR A 201 -17.92 14.05 7.72
N PRO A 202 -19.18 14.09 8.18
CA PRO A 202 -19.50 14.06 9.60
C PRO A 202 -19.35 12.63 10.17
N ILE A 203 -18.19 12.00 9.96
CA ILE A 203 -17.93 10.65 10.46
C ILE A 203 -17.19 10.77 11.78
N SER A 204 -17.66 10.04 12.79
CA SER A 204 -16.87 9.82 13.99
C SER A 204 -15.61 8.97 13.60
N ARG A 205 -14.44 9.38 14.07
CA ARG A 205 -13.18 8.65 13.84
C ARG A 205 -13.28 7.20 14.32
N SER A 206 -14.08 6.94 15.36
CA SER A 206 -14.30 5.60 15.91
C SER A 206 -15.05 4.68 14.94
N THR A 207 -16.03 5.18 14.19
CA THR A 207 -16.78 4.38 13.22
C THR A 207 -15.90 3.92 12.07
N ALA A 208 -14.98 4.75 11.60
CA ALA A 208 -14.05 4.41 10.53
C ALA A 208 -13.03 3.33 10.97
N MET A 209 -12.55 3.39 12.22
CA MET A 209 -11.56 2.44 12.75
C MET A 209 -12.15 1.07 13.11
N LEU A 210 -13.34 1.02 13.68
CA LEU A 210 -13.99 -0.23 14.09
C LEU A 210 -14.20 -1.22 12.93
N HIS A 211 -14.20 -0.73 11.71
CA HIS A 211 -14.51 -1.57 10.55
C HIS A 211 -13.28 -2.28 9.96
N PHE A 212 -12.03 -1.73 10.05
CA PHE A 212 -10.93 -2.20 9.19
C PHE A 212 -9.60 -2.47 9.90
N GLY A 213 -9.44 -2.10 11.16
CA GLY A 213 -8.12 -2.13 11.78
C GLY A 213 -7.11 -1.18 11.10
N PHE A 214 -7.56 -0.17 10.31
CA PHE A 214 -6.76 0.89 9.70
C PHE A 214 -7.66 2.05 9.24
N ASP A 215 -7.08 3.24 9.11
CA ASP A 215 -7.80 4.44 8.67
C ASP A 215 -7.72 4.59 7.14
N HIS A 216 -8.87 4.62 6.45
CA HIS A 216 -8.94 4.76 5.00
C HIS A 216 -8.61 6.17 4.51
N ARG A 217 -8.79 7.21 5.34
CA ARG A 217 -8.43 8.59 4.99
C ARG A 217 -6.92 8.76 4.95
N VAL A 218 -6.19 8.21 5.92
CA VAL A 218 -4.71 8.15 5.87
C VAL A 218 -4.26 7.40 4.63
N ARG A 219 -4.94 6.32 4.27
CA ARG A 219 -4.64 5.57 3.04
C ARG A 219 -4.89 6.39 1.77
N ALA A 220 -5.94 7.20 1.72
CA ALA A 220 -6.18 8.13 0.61
C ALA A 220 -5.09 9.22 0.54
N LEU A 221 -4.65 9.76 1.69
CA LEU A 221 -3.56 10.76 1.76
C LEU A 221 -2.24 10.22 1.21
N ILE A 222 -1.84 8.99 1.58
CA ILE A 222 -0.57 8.42 1.09
C ILE A 222 -0.59 8.15 -0.41
N VAL A 223 -1.72 7.76 -0.97
CA VAL A 223 -1.90 7.62 -2.44
C VAL A 223 -1.84 8.98 -3.11
N LEU A 224 -2.55 9.96 -2.55
CA LEU A 224 -2.59 11.33 -3.08
C LEU A 224 -1.22 11.98 -3.08
N ALA A 225 -0.40 11.79 -2.03
CA ALA A 225 0.96 12.30 -1.97
C ALA A 225 1.82 11.75 -3.12
N ARG A 226 1.73 10.45 -3.40
CA ARG A 226 2.46 9.81 -4.51
C ARG A 226 1.94 10.27 -5.87
N ALA A 227 0.61 10.34 -6.04
CA ALA A 227 0.00 10.83 -7.27
C ALA A 227 0.41 12.29 -7.55
N TYR A 228 0.46 13.16 -6.55
CA TYR A 228 0.93 14.53 -6.70
C TYR A 228 2.38 14.62 -7.19
N TRP A 229 3.28 13.81 -6.63
CA TRP A 229 4.65 13.79 -7.14
C TRP A 229 4.70 13.35 -8.61
N LEU A 230 3.97 12.29 -8.96
CA LEU A 230 3.90 11.80 -10.34
C LEU A 230 3.30 12.86 -11.27
N LEU A 231 2.30 13.62 -10.85
CA LEU A 231 1.70 14.72 -11.60
C LEU A 231 2.58 15.99 -11.67
N GLY A 232 3.79 15.99 -11.05
CA GLY A 232 4.70 17.13 -11.02
C GLY A 232 4.38 18.18 -9.96
N ARG A 233 3.47 17.90 -9.02
CA ARG A 233 3.05 18.77 -7.92
C ARG A 233 3.85 18.44 -6.65
N VAL A 234 5.15 18.69 -6.69
CA VAL A 234 6.10 18.18 -5.69
C VAL A 234 5.86 18.78 -4.30
N ASP A 235 5.59 20.09 -4.21
CA ASP A 235 5.38 20.76 -2.92
C ASP A 235 4.08 20.28 -2.26
N ASP A 236 3.03 20.04 -3.06
CA ASP A 236 1.79 19.41 -2.59
C ASP A 236 2.03 17.97 -2.14
N ALA A 237 2.85 17.20 -2.86
CA ALA A 237 3.21 15.83 -2.51
C ALA A 237 3.87 15.76 -1.12
N LEU A 238 4.86 16.62 -0.87
CA LEU A 238 5.56 16.70 0.41
C LEU A 238 4.62 17.10 1.54
N ARG A 239 3.79 18.13 1.33
CA ARG A 239 2.81 18.62 2.31
C ARG A 239 1.81 17.53 2.70
N VAL A 240 1.28 16.79 1.71
CA VAL A 240 0.30 15.72 1.95
C VAL A 240 0.96 14.48 2.58
N ALA A 241 2.21 14.16 2.23
CA ALA A 241 2.97 13.10 2.88
C ALA A 241 3.19 13.40 4.38
N GLU A 242 3.58 14.62 4.72
CA GLU A 242 3.72 15.06 6.11
C GLU A 242 2.38 15.02 6.86
N GLN A 243 1.28 15.43 6.21
CA GLN A 243 -0.06 15.33 6.79
C GLN A 243 -0.42 13.87 7.08
N ALA A 244 -0.20 12.96 6.14
CA ALA A 244 -0.50 11.54 6.32
C ALA A 244 0.25 10.93 7.53
N ILE A 245 1.52 11.30 7.72
CA ILE A 245 2.33 10.86 8.86
C ILE A 245 1.79 11.44 10.18
N ARG A 246 1.42 12.73 10.22
CA ARG A 246 0.84 13.35 11.41
C ARG A 246 -0.50 12.72 11.78
N ASP A 247 -1.42 12.62 10.82
CA ASP A 247 -2.75 12.06 11.04
C ASP A 247 -2.67 10.60 11.52
N ALA A 248 -1.77 9.80 10.92
CA ALA A 248 -1.51 8.43 11.35
C ALA A 248 -0.98 8.36 12.80
N ALA A 249 -0.09 9.27 13.19
CA ALA A 249 0.46 9.34 14.54
C ALA A 249 -0.61 9.76 15.58
N GLU A 250 -1.49 10.70 15.22
CA GLU A 250 -2.61 11.12 16.07
C GLU A 250 -3.63 9.99 16.30
N ILE A 251 -3.93 9.22 15.25
CA ILE A 251 -4.78 8.03 15.33
C ILE A 251 -4.12 6.97 16.22
N GLY A 252 -2.80 6.84 16.12
CA GLY A 252 -2.00 5.95 16.97
C GLY A 252 -2.19 4.45 16.71
N GLN A 253 -2.95 4.08 15.66
CA GLN A 253 -3.15 2.68 15.31
C GLN A 253 -1.91 2.11 14.60
N PRO A 254 -1.30 1.02 15.10
CA PRO A 254 -0.01 0.52 14.61
C PRO A 254 0.05 0.24 13.10
N THR A 255 -0.99 -0.36 12.52
CA THR A 255 -1.04 -0.67 11.08
C THR A 255 -1.16 0.59 10.22
N THR A 256 -1.91 1.59 10.68
CA THR A 256 -2.07 2.90 10.02
C THR A 256 -0.76 3.68 10.02
N VAL A 257 -0.05 3.70 11.16
CA VAL A 257 1.28 4.33 11.26
C VAL A 257 2.26 3.63 10.32
N ALA A 258 2.34 2.30 10.36
CA ALA A 258 3.28 1.55 9.53
C ALA A 258 3.06 1.81 8.03
N ILE A 259 1.80 1.73 7.54
CA ILE A 259 1.53 1.92 6.12
C ILE A 259 1.77 3.37 5.66
N SER A 260 1.51 4.36 6.52
CA SER A 260 1.81 5.76 6.21
C SER A 260 3.31 5.96 5.98
N LEU A 261 4.16 5.38 6.84
CA LEU A 261 5.61 5.45 6.72
C LEU A 261 6.14 4.72 5.48
N VAL A 262 5.59 3.53 5.15
CA VAL A 262 5.97 2.78 3.93
C VAL A 262 5.74 3.60 2.67
N TRP A 263 4.56 4.19 2.51
CA TRP A 263 4.21 4.84 1.26
C TRP A 263 4.79 6.25 1.12
N THR A 264 4.88 6.98 2.21
CA THR A 264 5.46 8.34 2.19
C THR A 264 6.97 8.34 1.99
N SER A 265 7.68 7.28 2.42
CA SER A 265 9.12 7.14 2.18
C SER A 265 9.48 7.27 0.70
N SER A 266 8.65 6.72 -0.21
CA SER A 266 8.89 6.84 -1.66
C SER A 266 8.84 8.27 -2.18
N VAL A 267 7.98 9.14 -1.61
CA VAL A 267 7.90 10.55 -2.01
C VAL A 267 9.21 11.27 -1.69
N TYR A 268 9.79 11.04 -0.52
CA TYR A 268 11.08 11.61 -0.14
C TYR A 268 12.23 11.06 -1.01
N VAL A 269 12.22 9.75 -1.29
CA VAL A 269 13.20 9.12 -2.19
C VAL A 269 13.11 9.72 -3.59
N TRP A 270 11.92 9.90 -4.13
CA TRP A 270 11.72 10.48 -5.45
C TRP A 270 12.12 11.96 -5.54
N CYS A 271 11.96 12.71 -4.45
CA CYS A 271 12.44 14.09 -4.35
C CYS A 271 13.98 14.19 -4.16
N GLY A 272 14.66 13.09 -3.86
CA GLY A 272 16.09 13.07 -3.50
C GLY A 272 16.37 13.52 -2.06
N ASP A 273 15.33 13.64 -1.22
CA ASP A 273 15.46 13.96 0.20
C ASP A 273 15.74 12.68 1.01
N PHE A 274 16.98 12.20 0.89
CA PHE A 274 17.39 10.94 1.51
C PHE A 274 17.51 11.02 3.03
N GLU A 275 17.62 12.22 3.62
CA GLU A 275 17.66 12.40 5.07
C GLU A 275 16.28 12.15 5.67
N ARG A 276 15.24 12.79 5.12
CA ARG A 276 13.87 12.53 5.57
C ARG A 276 13.42 11.10 5.27
N ALA A 277 13.81 10.54 4.14
CA ALA A 277 13.52 9.15 3.80
C ALA A 277 14.11 8.19 4.84
N ASP A 278 15.34 8.43 5.30
CA ASP A 278 16.02 7.64 6.33
C ASP A 278 15.30 7.72 7.67
N ASP A 279 14.94 8.94 8.14
CA ASP A 279 14.16 9.11 9.37
C ASP A 279 12.85 8.30 9.32
N VAL A 280 12.12 8.40 8.21
CA VAL A 280 10.85 7.68 8.04
C VAL A 280 11.06 6.17 8.07
N VAL A 281 12.10 5.66 7.41
CA VAL A 281 12.42 4.21 7.36
C VAL A 281 12.87 3.70 8.72
N GLU A 282 13.71 4.42 9.46
CA GLU A 282 14.13 4.02 10.82
C GLU A 282 12.94 4.01 11.79
N ARG A 283 12.06 5.00 11.71
CA ARG A 283 10.81 5.03 12.48
C ARG A 283 9.92 3.83 12.13
N LEU A 284 9.85 3.44 10.87
CA LEU A 284 9.09 2.27 10.42
C LEU A 284 9.67 0.98 11.01
N ILE A 285 11.00 0.80 11.02
CA ILE A 285 11.66 -0.38 11.60
C ILE A 285 11.30 -0.51 13.08
N VAL A 286 11.57 0.52 13.86
CA VAL A 286 11.30 0.54 15.30
C VAL A 286 9.82 0.28 15.59
N HIS A 287 8.94 0.89 14.80
CA HIS A 287 7.50 0.74 14.96
C HIS A 287 7.01 -0.69 14.62
N ALA A 288 7.49 -1.26 13.52
CA ALA A 288 7.11 -2.61 13.08
C ALA A 288 7.61 -3.68 14.08
N GLU A 289 8.80 -3.55 14.63
CA GLU A 289 9.34 -4.43 15.67
C GLU A 289 8.53 -4.33 16.95
N LYS A 290 8.29 -3.11 17.44
CA LYS A 290 7.53 -2.85 18.67
C LYS A 290 6.14 -3.48 18.66
N HIS A 291 5.47 -3.43 17.51
CA HIS A 291 4.09 -3.91 17.34
C HIS A 291 3.99 -5.29 16.68
N ALA A 292 5.12 -5.97 16.46
CA ALA A 292 5.21 -7.30 15.85
C ALA A 292 4.46 -7.39 14.49
N LEU A 293 4.59 -6.35 13.65
CA LEU A 293 3.98 -6.27 12.34
C LEU A 293 4.85 -7.02 11.31
N GLY A 294 4.72 -8.35 11.27
CA GLY A 294 5.59 -9.26 10.52
C GLY A 294 5.93 -8.81 9.09
N PRO A 295 4.95 -8.54 8.21
CA PRO A 295 5.23 -8.14 6.82
C PRO A 295 5.91 -6.77 6.67
N TYR A 296 5.80 -5.87 7.66
CA TYR A 296 6.37 -4.53 7.59
C TYR A 296 7.87 -4.49 7.89
N ILE A 297 8.41 -5.48 8.58
CA ILE A 297 9.86 -5.57 8.87
C ILE A 297 10.66 -5.75 7.57
N PRO A 298 10.39 -6.76 6.71
CA PRO A 298 11.11 -6.89 5.45
C PRO A 298 10.82 -5.73 4.48
N LEU A 299 9.62 -5.10 4.52
CA LEU A 299 9.36 -3.88 3.74
C LEU A 299 10.32 -2.75 4.16
N ALA A 300 10.45 -2.49 5.46
CA ALA A 300 11.31 -1.45 6.00
C ALA A 300 12.80 -1.72 5.68
N LEU A 301 13.25 -2.97 5.81
CA LEU A 301 14.60 -3.37 5.45
C LEU A 301 14.88 -3.20 3.95
N GLY A 302 13.91 -3.52 3.09
CA GLY A 302 14.00 -3.28 1.65
C GLY A 302 14.13 -1.80 1.32
N LEU A 303 13.32 -0.93 1.92
CA LEU A 303 13.42 0.53 1.76
C LEU A 303 14.78 1.07 2.24
N ARG A 304 15.32 0.56 3.35
CA ARG A 304 16.68 0.89 3.80
C ARG A 304 17.74 0.43 2.80
N GLY A 305 17.56 -0.75 2.19
CA GLY A 305 18.42 -1.24 1.12
C GLY A 305 18.38 -0.33 -0.12
N GLU A 306 17.20 0.16 -0.51
CA GLU A 306 17.03 1.12 -1.60
C GLU A 306 17.79 2.42 -1.31
N LEU A 307 17.62 3.01 -0.14
CA LEU A 307 18.34 4.22 0.29
C LEU A 307 19.87 4.01 0.27
N SER A 308 20.33 2.85 0.71
CA SER A 308 21.75 2.49 0.64
C SER A 308 22.28 2.53 -0.79
N VAL A 309 21.56 1.92 -1.74
CA VAL A 309 21.90 1.94 -3.18
C VAL A 309 21.88 3.37 -3.73
N LYS A 310 20.85 4.17 -3.41
CA LYS A 310 20.75 5.57 -3.86
C LYS A 310 21.94 6.41 -3.40
N ARG A 311 22.45 6.18 -2.20
CA ARG A 311 23.65 6.82 -1.64
C ARG A 311 24.98 6.25 -2.15
N GLY A 312 24.95 5.23 -3.02
CA GLY A 312 26.15 4.64 -3.62
C GLY A 312 26.77 3.48 -2.84
N ASN A 313 26.12 3.02 -1.78
CA ASN A 313 26.54 1.81 -1.06
C ASN A 313 25.83 0.57 -1.63
N PHE A 314 26.51 -0.18 -2.49
CA PHE A 314 25.92 -1.31 -3.21
C PHE A 314 25.73 -2.58 -2.35
N ALA A 315 26.18 -2.60 -1.09
CA ALA A 315 25.78 -3.64 -0.14
C ALA A 315 24.25 -3.66 0.07
N GLY A 316 23.56 -2.54 -0.18
CA GLY A 316 22.11 -2.44 -0.19
C GLY A 316 21.42 -3.41 -1.16
N VAL A 317 22.09 -3.85 -2.23
CA VAL A 317 21.54 -4.83 -3.19
C VAL A 317 21.22 -6.16 -2.50
N GLU A 318 22.10 -6.63 -1.61
CA GLU A 318 21.88 -7.89 -0.89
C GLU A 318 20.75 -7.76 0.14
N VAL A 319 20.66 -6.60 0.79
CA VAL A 319 19.55 -6.29 1.71
C VAL A 319 18.22 -6.30 0.98
N LEU A 320 18.15 -5.68 -0.21
CA LEU A 320 16.96 -5.66 -1.06
C LEU A 320 16.57 -7.07 -1.51
N ARG A 321 17.53 -7.91 -1.93
CA ARG A 321 17.26 -9.29 -2.35
C ARG A 321 16.63 -10.10 -1.23
N LYS A 322 17.26 -10.10 -0.05
CA LYS A 322 16.76 -10.82 1.13
C LYS A 322 15.38 -10.34 1.56
N ALA A 323 15.15 -9.02 1.56
CA ALA A 323 13.85 -8.45 1.84
C ALA A 323 12.79 -8.89 0.82
N GLY A 324 13.11 -8.81 -0.47
CA GLY A 324 12.23 -9.24 -1.56
C GLY A 324 11.91 -10.74 -1.52
N GLU A 325 12.86 -11.61 -1.16
CA GLU A 325 12.63 -13.04 -0.97
C GLU A 325 11.67 -13.31 0.20
N THR A 326 11.89 -12.64 1.33
CA THR A 326 11.02 -12.77 2.50
C THR A 326 9.59 -12.30 2.18
N LEU A 327 9.43 -11.19 1.46
CA LEU A 327 8.13 -10.66 1.06
C LEU A 327 7.42 -11.61 0.09
N ARG A 328 8.13 -12.16 -0.91
CA ARG A 328 7.57 -13.16 -1.84
C ARG A 328 7.11 -14.43 -1.13
N ALA A 329 7.86 -14.92 -0.16
CA ALA A 329 7.45 -16.06 0.66
C ALA A 329 6.16 -15.78 1.44
N GLY A 330 5.90 -14.53 1.81
CA GLY A 330 4.66 -14.06 2.44
C GLY A 330 3.60 -13.57 1.44
N HIS A 331 3.77 -13.81 0.13
CA HIS A 331 2.88 -13.31 -0.93
C HIS A 331 2.63 -11.80 -0.84
N HIS A 332 3.70 -11.02 -0.58
CA HIS A 332 3.62 -9.56 -0.50
C HIS A 332 4.39 -8.92 -1.64
N ASP A 333 3.72 -8.69 -2.77
CA ASP A 333 4.34 -8.30 -4.04
C ASP A 333 4.27 -6.79 -4.33
N LEU A 334 3.67 -5.98 -3.44
CA LEU A 334 3.37 -4.55 -3.66
C LEU A 334 4.58 -3.71 -4.09
N LEU A 335 5.78 -3.94 -3.52
CA LEU A 335 7.00 -3.19 -3.83
C LEU A 335 8.04 -4.01 -4.62
N GLN A 336 7.67 -5.16 -5.18
CA GLN A 336 8.62 -6.03 -5.88
C GLN A 336 9.26 -5.35 -7.10
N THR A 337 8.50 -4.59 -7.90
CA THR A 337 9.03 -3.84 -9.05
C THR A 337 9.94 -2.69 -8.62
N VAL A 338 9.57 -1.98 -7.54
CA VAL A 338 10.39 -0.91 -6.95
C VAL A 338 11.74 -1.46 -6.47
N PHE A 339 11.73 -2.56 -5.72
CA PHE A 339 12.95 -3.20 -5.22
C PHE A 339 13.80 -3.78 -6.35
N ALA A 340 13.17 -4.41 -7.36
CA ALA A 340 13.87 -4.89 -8.53
C ALA A 340 14.55 -3.74 -9.30
N THR A 341 13.89 -2.60 -9.44
CA THR A 341 14.47 -1.40 -10.05
C THR A 341 15.68 -0.88 -9.26
N ALA A 342 15.58 -0.83 -7.93
CA ALA A 342 16.70 -0.43 -7.06
C ALA A 342 17.88 -1.45 -7.11
N ILE A 343 17.57 -2.74 -7.11
CA ILE A 343 18.59 -3.80 -7.29
C ILE A 343 19.32 -3.63 -8.63
N ALA A 344 18.56 -3.44 -9.72
CA ALA A 344 19.12 -3.28 -11.05
C ALA A 344 19.99 -2.01 -11.15
N GLU A 345 19.57 -0.91 -10.53
CA GLU A 345 20.36 0.30 -10.45
C GLU A 345 21.69 0.06 -9.72
N GLY A 346 21.65 -0.61 -8.58
CA GLY A 346 22.84 -0.95 -7.79
C GLY A 346 23.79 -1.87 -8.56
N LEU A 347 23.26 -2.90 -9.23
CA LEU A 347 24.04 -3.83 -10.06
C LEU A 347 24.72 -3.12 -11.24
N ALA A 348 23.98 -2.25 -11.96
CA ALA A 348 24.55 -1.51 -13.09
C ALA A 348 25.66 -0.56 -12.65
N ARG A 349 25.47 0.16 -11.52
CA ARG A 349 26.53 1.04 -10.96
C ARG A 349 27.73 0.27 -10.43
N ALA A 350 27.57 -1.00 -10.08
CA ALA A 350 28.64 -1.92 -9.70
C ALA A 350 29.28 -2.61 -10.93
N GLY A 351 28.90 -2.25 -12.17
CA GLY A 351 29.44 -2.85 -13.41
C GLY A 351 28.83 -4.20 -13.79
N ARG A 352 27.80 -4.67 -13.09
CA ARG A 352 27.11 -5.96 -13.33
C ARG A 352 25.93 -5.78 -14.27
N PHE A 353 26.19 -5.36 -15.49
CA PHE A 353 25.17 -4.92 -16.45
C PHE A 353 24.20 -6.04 -16.86
N ASP A 354 24.69 -7.26 -17.12
CA ASP A 354 23.84 -8.39 -17.52
C ASP A 354 22.87 -8.80 -16.40
N ASP A 355 23.35 -8.77 -15.15
CA ASP A 355 22.49 -9.04 -13.99
C ASP A 355 21.44 -7.94 -13.80
N ALA A 356 21.80 -6.68 -14.04
CA ALA A 356 20.88 -5.55 -13.99
C ALA A 356 19.79 -5.69 -15.05
N LEU A 357 20.14 -6.00 -16.29
CA LEU A 357 19.18 -6.20 -17.39
C LEU A 357 18.22 -7.36 -17.10
N ARG A 358 18.74 -8.52 -16.65
CA ARG A 358 17.88 -9.64 -16.27
C ARG A 358 16.87 -9.23 -15.16
N THR A 359 17.36 -8.54 -14.14
CA THR A 359 16.49 -8.10 -13.03
C THR A 359 15.38 -7.16 -13.52
N ILE A 360 15.68 -6.24 -14.44
CA ILE A 360 14.68 -5.33 -15.02
C ILE A 360 13.71 -6.11 -15.90
N ASP A 361 14.18 -7.05 -16.72
CA ASP A 361 13.34 -7.84 -17.62
C ASP A 361 12.37 -8.72 -16.86
N ASP A 362 12.79 -9.32 -15.75
CA ASP A 362 11.92 -10.07 -14.85
C ASP A 362 10.87 -9.16 -14.20
N ALA A 363 11.25 -7.94 -13.79
CA ALA A 363 10.32 -6.97 -13.25
C ALA A 363 9.28 -6.53 -14.29
N LEU A 364 9.72 -6.22 -15.52
CA LEU A 364 8.81 -5.91 -16.63
C LEU A 364 7.87 -7.07 -16.97
N ALA A 365 8.38 -8.31 -16.94
CA ALA A 365 7.55 -9.50 -17.18
C ALA A 365 6.47 -9.68 -16.10
N SER A 366 6.75 -9.29 -14.84
CA SER A 366 5.78 -9.39 -13.74
C SER A 366 4.57 -8.48 -13.90
N THR A 367 4.68 -7.38 -14.67
CA THR A 367 3.55 -6.47 -14.93
C THR A 367 2.43 -7.11 -15.74
N LYS A 368 2.70 -8.24 -16.43
CA LYS A 368 1.69 -8.99 -17.20
C LYS A 368 0.48 -9.39 -16.36
N ARG A 369 0.64 -9.56 -15.05
CA ARG A 369 -0.46 -9.82 -14.12
C ARG A 369 -1.55 -8.73 -14.15
N ASN A 370 -1.16 -7.50 -14.51
CA ASN A 370 -2.04 -6.34 -14.65
C ASN A 370 -2.11 -5.87 -16.11
N ASP A 371 -2.04 -6.78 -17.09
CA ASP A 371 -2.02 -6.48 -18.52
C ASP A 371 -0.93 -5.47 -18.92
N GLY A 372 0.22 -5.54 -18.30
CA GLY A 372 1.34 -4.65 -18.55
C GLY A 372 1.27 -3.30 -17.82
N ALA A 373 0.21 -3.04 -17.05
CA ALA A 373 0.05 -1.78 -16.33
C ALA A 373 0.82 -1.78 -15.00
N SER A 374 1.60 -0.73 -14.75
CA SER A 374 2.24 -0.43 -13.48
C SER A 374 2.62 1.04 -13.41
N PHE A 375 2.42 1.69 -12.25
CA PHE A 375 2.75 3.10 -12.06
C PHE A 375 4.24 3.41 -12.28
N ASP A 376 5.12 2.45 -12.06
CA ASP A 376 6.58 2.55 -12.20
C ASP A 376 7.12 1.95 -13.50
N LEU A 377 6.25 1.52 -14.42
CA LEU A 377 6.64 1.03 -15.75
C LEU A 377 7.56 2.02 -16.51
N PRO A 378 7.28 3.34 -16.54
CA PRO A 378 8.18 4.29 -17.16
C PRO A 378 9.58 4.30 -16.56
N GLU A 379 9.69 4.19 -15.23
CA GLU A 379 10.98 4.21 -14.54
C GLU A 379 11.80 2.93 -14.80
N MET A 380 11.14 1.76 -14.83
CA MET A 380 11.79 0.50 -15.22
C MET A 380 12.36 0.57 -16.64
N LEU A 381 11.56 1.05 -17.61
CA LEU A 381 12.00 1.23 -19.01
C LEU A 381 13.13 2.26 -19.12
N ARG A 382 13.03 3.38 -18.40
CA ARG A 382 14.08 4.39 -18.35
C ARG A 382 15.40 3.82 -17.82
N LEU A 383 15.34 3.06 -16.73
CA LEU A 383 16.52 2.44 -16.17
C LEU A 383 17.11 1.42 -17.13
N LYS A 384 16.30 0.58 -17.78
CA LYS A 384 16.74 -0.35 -18.82
C LYS A 384 17.49 0.37 -19.93
N GLY A 385 16.89 1.46 -20.46
CA GLY A 385 17.52 2.29 -21.49
C GLY A 385 18.87 2.85 -21.03
N ARG A 386 18.96 3.37 -19.82
CA ARG A 386 20.21 3.89 -19.25
C ARG A 386 21.28 2.79 -19.13
N VAL A 387 20.94 1.60 -18.65
CA VAL A 387 21.86 0.48 -18.51
C VAL A 387 22.43 0.09 -19.88
N LEU A 388 21.58 -0.08 -20.90
CA LEU A 388 21.98 -0.40 -22.29
C LEU A 388 22.90 0.65 -22.91
N LEU A 389 22.74 1.93 -22.56
CA LEU A 389 23.57 3.02 -23.05
C LEU A 389 24.89 3.18 -22.31
N THR A 390 25.03 2.64 -21.11
CA THR A 390 26.22 2.81 -20.25
C THR A 390 27.10 1.57 -20.13
N MET A 391 26.65 0.42 -20.61
CA MET A 391 27.44 -0.82 -20.63
C MET A 391 28.67 -0.72 -21.56
N PRO A 392 29.70 -1.55 -21.38
CA PRO A 392 30.94 -1.48 -22.19
C PRO A 392 30.73 -1.62 -23.69
N SER A 393 29.70 -2.36 -24.12
CA SER A 393 29.23 -2.47 -25.51
C SER A 393 27.84 -1.96 -25.63
N PRO A 394 27.63 -0.63 -25.78
CA PRO A 394 26.31 -0.02 -25.71
C PRO A 394 25.39 -0.44 -26.87
N ASP A 395 24.18 -0.90 -26.57
CA ASP A 395 23.11 -1.03 -27.57
C ASP A 395 22.33 0.30 -27.65
N GLN A 396 22.86 1.21 -28.46
CA GLN A 396 22.26 2.55 -28.58
C GLN A 396 20.84 2.53 -29.13
N ALA A 397 20.53 1.62 -30.06
CA ALA A 397 19.22 1.54 -30.69
C ALA A 397 18.17 1.03 -29.69
N LEU A 398 18.48 -0.02 -28.94
CA LEU A 398 17.58 -0.56 -27.93
C LEU A 398 17.47 0.39 -26.74
N GLY A 399 18.56 1.01 -26.30
CA GLY A 399 18.57 1.98 -25.23
C GLY A 399 17.67 3.19 -25.53
N GLU A 400 17.80 3.75 -26.75
CA GLU A 400 16.90 4.85 -27.18
C GLU A 400 15.44 4.41 -27.26
N ARG A 401 15.15 3.22 -27.80
CA ARG A 401 13.77 2.69 -27.83
C ARG A 401 13.18 2.57 -26.41
N CYS A 402 13.93 2.05 -25.45
CA CYS A 402 13.48 1.95 -24.08
C CYS A 402 13.18 3.33 -23.46
N LEU A 403 14.02 4.33 -23.70
CA LEU A 403 13.77 5.70 -23.22
C LEU A 403 12.55 6.35 -23.86
N ARG A 404 12.32 6.12 -25.18
CA ARG A 404 11.11 6.60 -25.85
C ARG A 404 9.85 5.94 -25.31
N GLN A 405 9.85 4.61 -25.13
CA GLN A 405 8.75 3.89 -24.48
C GLN A 405 8.50 4.40 -23.06
N ALA A 406 9.55 4.67 -22.29
CA ALA A 406 9.42 5.28 -20.97
C ALA A 406 8.71 6.64 -21.02
N LEU A 407 9.09 7.48 -21.98
CA LEU A 407 8.46 8.79 -22.19
C LEU A 407 6.99 8.67 -22.58
N ASP A 408 6.67 7.76 -23.51
CA ASP A 408 5.31 7.56 -24.00
C ASP A 408 4.39 7.04 -22.89
N HIS A 409 4.82 6.01 -22.14
CA HIS A 409 4.06 5.51 -20.99
C HIS A 409 3.92 6.55 -19.87
N ALA A 410 4.94 7.37 -19.60
CA ALA A 410 4.82 8.46 -18.64
C ALA A 410 3.75 9.48 -19.04
N ARG A 411 3.63 9.79 -20.32
CA ARG A 411 2.58 10.67 -20.88
C ARG A 411 1.18 10.04 -20.76
N GLU A 412 1.05 8.76 -21.14
CA GLU A 412 -0.21 8.02 -21.01
C GLU A 412 -0.70 8.00 -19.56
N GLN A 413 0.22 7.88 -18.60
CA GLN A 413 -0.06 7.88 -17.17
C GLN A 413 -0.25 9.29 -16.57
N SER A 414 -0.07 10.37 -17.36
CA SER A 414 0.03 11.75 -16.86
C SER A 414 1.13 11.92 -15.80
N ALA A 415 2.15 11.07 -15.81
CA ALA A 415 3.21 10.99 -14.81
C ALA A 415 4.37 11.94 -15.15
N LEU A 416 4.17 13.25 -14.95
CA LEU A 416 5.15 14.30 -15.27
C LEU A 416 6.51 14.08 -14.60
N GLY A 417 6.52 13.49 -13.38
CA GLY A 417 7.76 13.12 -12.69
C GLY A 417 8.59 12.10 -13.48
N TRP A 418 7.95 11.04 -13.98
CA TRP A 418 8.62 10.06 -14.83
C TRP A 418 8.89 10.61 -16.24
N GLU A 419 7.99 11.44 -16.77
CA GLU A 419 8.17 12.10 -18.08
C GLU A 419 9.45 12.95 -18.08
N LEU A 420 9.71 13.73 -17.02
CA LEU A 420 10.92 14.55 -16.91
C LEU A 420 12.19 13.69 -16.89
N ARG A 421 12.21 12.60 -16.11
CA ARG A 421 13.36 11.70 -16.06
C ARG A 421 13.64 11.03 -17.41
N ALA A 422 12.61 10.58 -18.10
CA ALA A 422 12.75 9.96 -19.42
C ALA A 422 13.20 10.98 -20.48
N ALA A 423 12.61 12.17 -20.50
CA ALA A 423 12.99 13.27 -21.39
C ALA A 423 14.43 13.74 -21.15
N THR A 424 14.86 13.85 -19.90
CA THR A 424 16.26 14.20 -19.56
C THR A 424 17.22 13.13 -20.06
N GLY A 425 16.88 11.82 -19.92
CA GLY A 425 17.70 10.75 -20.46
C GLY A 425 17.81 10.76 -21.99
N LEU A 426 16.73 11.04 -22.69
CA LEU A 426 16.74 11.18 -24.16
C LEU A 426 17.52 12.42 -24.61
N ALA A 427 17.33 13.53 -23.92
CA ALA A 427 18.04 14.78 -24.26
C ALA A 427 19.56 14.63 -24.04
N ASP A 428 19.99 13.98 -22.97
CA ASP A 428 21.42 13.65 -22.77
C ASP A 428 21.98 12.78 -23.92
N LEU A 429 21.22 11.75 -24.34
CA LEU A 429 21.60 10.90 -25.47
C LEU A 429 21.77 11.71 -26.76
N TYR A 430 20.84 12.62 -27.09
CA TYR A 430 20.92 13.44 -28.30
C TYR A 430 22.02 14.50 -28.18
N ALA A 431 22.22 15.11 -27.02
CA ALA A 431 23.33 16.04 -26.78
C ALA A 431 24.69 15.37 -27.03
N ARG A 432 24.88 14.14 -26.56
CA ARG A 432 26.11 13.35 -26.85
C ARG A 432 26.31 13.04 -28.33
N ARG A 433 25.23 12.99 -29.13
CA ARG A 433 25.28 12.86 -30.59
C ARG A 433 25.40 14.22 -31.30
N ALA A 434 25.62 15.30 -30.58
CA ALA A 434 25.68 16.67 -31.06
C ALA A 434 24.34 17.17 -31.69
N ASP A 435 23.23 16.48 -31.46
CA ASP A 435 21.88 16.92 -31.88
C ASP A 435 21.19 17.72 -30.77
N LYS A 436 21.69 18.95 -30.58
CA LYS A 436 21.14 19.88 -29.54
C LYS A 436 19.70 20.29 -29.84
N THR A 437 19.30 20.33 -31.10
CA THR A 437 17.94 20.72 -31.50
C THR A 437 16.95 19.66 -31.05
N ALA A 438 17.21 18.36 -31.31
CA ALA A 438 16.36 17.28 -30.86
C ALA A 438 16.36 17.15 -29.33
N ALA A 439 17.53 17.36 -28.66
CA ALA A 439 17.63 17.33 -27.21
C ALA A 439 16.73 18.39 -26.57
N ARG A 440 16.81 19.65 -27.06
CA ARG A 440 15.96 20.74 -26.57
C ARG A 440 14.48 20.50 -26.85
N ALA A 441 14.13 20.06 -28.06
CA ALA A 441 12.75 19.80 -28.48
C ALA A 441 12.04 18.75 -27.59
N ILE A 442 12.77 17.82 -27.01
CA ILE A 442 12.22 16.80 -26.10
C ILE A 442 12.13 17.31 -24.65
N LEU A 443 13.16 17.99 -24.15
CA LEU A 443 13.26 18.30 -22.73
C LEU A 443 12.51 19.59 -22.35
N GLU A 444 12.64 20.66 -23.15
CA GLU A 444 12.10 21.97 -22.82
C GLU A 444 10.57 21.98 -22.62
N PRO A 445 9.75 21.32 -23.45
CA PRO A 445 8.30 21.27 -23.25
C PRO A 445 7.88 20.54 -21.97
N VAL A 446 8.68 19.60 -21.49
CA VAL A 446 8.41 18.88 -20.22
C VAL A 446 8.83 19.74 -19.04
N TYR A 447 10.04 20.31 -19.10
CA TYR A 447 10.59 21.15 -18.04
C TYR A 447 9.70 22.38 -17.76
N THR A 448 9.19 23.06 -18.79
CA THR A 448 8.36 24.27 -18.66
C THR A 448 6.99 24.02 -17.99
N ARG A 449 6.56 22.77 -17.88
CA ARG A 449 5.32 22.39 -17.15
C ARG A 449 5.50 22.35 -15.64
N TYR A 450 6.75 22.40 -15.12
CA TYR A 450 7.00 22.38 -13.70
C TYR A 450 6.79 23.77 -13.09
N ALA A 451 5.87 23.84 -12.11
CA ALA A 451 5.60 25.04 -11.31
C ALA A 451 6.00 24.86 -9.83
N GLN A 452 6.27 23.61 -9.41
CA GLN A 452 6.61 23.22 -8.04
C GLN A 452 7.88 22.38 -8.01
N GLY A 453 8.53 22.25 -6.85
CA GLY A 453 9.69 21.38 -6.67
C GLY A 453 10.92 21.80 -7.49
N LEU A 454 11.07 23.08 -7.80
CA LEU A 454 12.13 23.60 -8.68
C LEU A 454 13.54 23.36 -8.13
N GLY A 455 13.68 23.08 -6.84
CA GLY A 455 14.93 22.73 -6.18
C GLY A 455 15.23 21.22 -6.11
N THR A 456 14.37 20.36 -6.66
CA THR A 456 14.62 18.91 -6.65
C THR A 456 15.70 18.50 -7.65
N ALA A 457 16.39 17.40 -7.35
CA ALA A 457 17.53 16.93 -8.15
C ALA A 457 17.16 16.72 -9.64
N ASP A 458 15.97 16.17 -9.91
CA ASP A 458 15.51 15.91 -11.29
C ASP A 458 15.29 17.22 -12.08
N VAL A 459 14.65 18.22 -11.45
CA VAL A 459 14.36 19.52 -12.08
C VAL A 459 15.65 20.33 -12.29
N LEU A 460 16.57 20.29 -11.32
CA LEU A 460 17.88 20.91 -11.44
C LEU A 460 18.71 20.26 -12.56
N ALA A 461 18.76 18.94 -12.62
CA ALA A 461 19.47 18.23 -13.69
C ALA A 461 18.92 18.56 -15.10
N ALA A 462 17.60 18.66 -15.23
CA ALA A 462 16.95 19.07 -16.48
C ALA A 462 17.31 20.51 -16.87
N LYS A 463 17.30 21.45 -15.89
CA LYS A 463 17.70 22.85 -16.07
C LYS A 463 19.15 22.97 -16.50
N ASP A 464 20.05 22.26 -15.82
CA ASP A 464 21.48 22.29 -16.12
C ASP A 464 21.75 21.76 -17.53
N LEU A 465 21.11 20.64 -17.92
CA LEU A 465 21.22 20.12 -19.28
C LEU A 465 20.72 21.15 -20.31
N LEU A 466 19.53 21.74 -20.12
CA LEU A 466 18.99 22.75 -21.03
C LEU A 466 19.91 23.97 -21.18
N SER A 467 20.65 24.34 -20.14
CA SER A 467 21.60 25.47 -20.18
C SER A 467 22.83 25.20 -21.06
N THR A 468 23.15 23.93 -21.34
CA THR A 468 24.29 23.51 -22.19
C THR A 468 23.89 23.23 -23.65
N LEU A 469 22.59 23.10 -23.92
CA LEU A 469 22.02 22.88 -25.23
C LEU A 469 21.86 24.20 -25.99
#